data_63985cad6cfb5c0f66ec8961b7fa0811
#
_entry.id   63985cad6cfb5c0f66ec8961b7fa0811
#
_cell.length_a   1.000
_cell.length_b   1.000
_cell.length_c   1.000
_cell.angle_alpha   90.00
_cell.angle_beta   90.00
_cell.angle_gamma   90.00
#
_symmetry.space_group_name_H-M   'P 1'
#
loop_
_entity.id
_entity.type
_entity.pdbx_description
1 polymer ?
#
loop_
_entity_poly.entity_id
_entity_poly.type
_entity_poly.pdbx_seq_one_letter_code
_entity_poly.pdbx_strand_id
1 'polypeptide(L)'
;MQDEQHNAANRNGPRPVGEQASGIVVIVCNYNDDMKHHASHRAGDRFVVAVRRICGAMPLLLPALGFGADVNTLLDNIDGVILTGGASNVHPRHYDGGEPRDISLLDDRRDGIALEVTRACVERNVPLFGICRGIQEMNVALGGSLHQYMHEQPNHFDHRRPRDKPMEVQLGARQRISLTPGGVLQDLANGASQVMVNTLHAQGIDRLASPLEVEAVADDGMIEAVRVVGSPTFSIGVQWHAEYRTEEHDFYRALFAAFGEAVADHALARGQGNNMGGKKVGGKMGQVA
;
A
#
# COMPACT_ATOMS: atom_id res chain seq x y z
N MET A 1 35.34 17.71 23.05
CA MET A 1 34.21 16.82 23.25
C MET A 1 32.93 17.65 23.37
N GLN A 2 32.51 18.28 22.31
CA GLN A 2 31.24 19.01 22.14
C GLN A 2 31.12 19.29 20.63
N ASP A 3 30.62 18.37 19.81
CA ASP A 3 30.22 18.63 18.42
C ASP A 3 29.63 17.38 17.68
N GLU A 4 28.93 16.49 18.44
CA GLU A 4 28.26 15.32 17.80
C GLU A 4 26.75 15.22 18.07
N GLN A 5 26.07 16.31 18.48
CA GLN A 5 24.62 16.25 18.79
C GLN A 5 23.73 17.17 17.96
N HIS A 6 24.10 17.51 16.71
CA HIS A 6 23.27 18.41 15.89
C HIS A 6 23.09 17.89 14.45
N ASN A 7 22.70 16.63 14.24
CA ASN A 7 22.34 16.20 12.87
C ASN A 7 21.19 15.19 12.79
N ALA A 8 20.26 15.22 13.73
CA ALA A 8 19.04 14.39 13.69
C ALA A 8 17.76 15.15 13.30
N ALA A 9 17.86 16.45 13.04
CA ALA A 9 16.70 17.29 12.72
C ALA A 9 16.80 17.81 11.30
N ASN A 10 16.33 17.09 10.32
CA ASN A 10 15.68 17.55 9.09
C ASN A 10 15.60 16.46 7.99
N ARG A 11 15.10 15.25 8.31
CA ARG A 11 14.88 14.20 7.30
C ARG A 11 13.50 14.27 6.62
N ASN A 12 12.64 15.20 6.98
CA ASN A 12 11.25 15.28 6.53
C ASN A 12 10.97 16.31 5.40
N GLY A 13 11.99 16.81 4.73
CA GLY A 13 11.83 17.65 3.55
C GLY A 13 11.77 16.82 2.25
N PRO A 14 11.07 17.29 1.19
CA PRO A 14 11.12 16.62 -0.11
C PRO A 14 12.57 16.56 -0.60
N ARG A 15 13.03 15.37 -1.02
CA ARG A 15 14.38 15.20 -1.56
C ARG A 15 14.57 16.08 -2.80
N PRO A 16 15.76 16.70 -2.96
CA PRO A 16 16.08 17.49 -4.14
C PRO A 16 15.94 16.67 -5.43
N VAL A 17 15.42 17.29 -6.48
CA VAL A 17 15.37 16.69 -7.82
C VAL A 17 16.81 16.50 -8.29
N GLY A 18 17.30 15.25 -8.35
CA GLY A 18 18.66 14.91 -8.79
C GLY A 18 19.36 13.85 -7.93
N GLU A 19 18.87 13.52 -6.73
CA GLU A 19 19.38 12.38 -5.99
C GLU A 19 18.95 11.06 -6.66
N GLN A 20 19.88 10.09 -6.69
CA GLN A 20 19.61 8.76 -7.23
C GLN A 20 18.51 8.09 -6.42
N ALA A 21 17.50 7.51 -7.12
CA ALA A 21 16.39 6.83 -6.46
C ALA A 21 16.91 5.65 -5.61
N SER A 22 16.43 5.58 -4.36
CA SER A 22 16.83 4.54 -3.40
C SER A 22 15.88 3.34 -3.45
N GLY A 23 15.74 2.70 -4.62
CA GLY A 23 14.91 1.52 -4.81
C GLY A 23 13.79 1.69 -5.84
N ILE A 24 13.12 0.59 -6.14
CA ILE A 24 12.04 0.50 -7.13
C ILE A 24 10.75 0.11 -6.43
N VAL A 25 9.71 0.93 -6.59
CA VAL A 25 8.37 0.66 -6.06
C VAL A 25 7.41 0.39 -7.21
N VAL A 26 6.75 -0.76 -7.20
CA VAL A 26 5.64 -1.01 -8.13
C VAL A 26 4.31 -0.55 -7.54
N ILE A 27 3.51 0.06 -8.39
CA ILE A 27 2.19 0.59 -8.11
C ILE A 27 1.18 -0.26 -8.87
N VAL A 28 0.38 -1.06 -8.16
CA VAL A 28 -0.61 -1.96 -8.77
C VAL A 28 -1.72 -1.16 -9.42
N CYS A 29 -1.93 -1.42 -10.73
CA CYS A 29 -2.95 -0.76 -11.53
C CYS A 29 -4.35 -1.37 -11.36
N ASN A 30 -5.38 -0.56 -11.63
CA ASN A 30 -6.72 -1.03 -11.95
C ASN A 30 -6.79 -1.38 -13.44
N TYR A 31 -7.55 -2.43 -13.80
CA TYR A 31 -7.94 -2.67 -15.17
C TYR A 31 -9.22 -1.89 -15.48
N ASN A 32 -9.26 -1.26 -16.63
CA ASN A 32 -10.40 -0.52 -17.07
C ASN A 32 -10.71 -0.87 -18.53
N ASP A 33 -11.86 -1.48 -18.75
CA ASP A 33 -12.38 -1.84 -20.05
C ASP A 33 -13.71 -1.12 -20.26
N ASP A 34 -13.64 0.18 -20.52
CA ASP A 34 -14.81 0.90 -20.94
C ASP A 34 -14.99 0.69 -22.46
N MET A 35 -16.15 0.21 -22.86
CA MET A 35 -16.48 -0.08 -24.26
C MET A 35 -16.33 1.10 -25.22
N LYS A 36 -16.05 2.31 -24.71
CA LYS A 36 -15.85 3.54 -25.48
C LYS A 36 -14.39 3.82 -25.83
N HIS A 37 -13.47 3.25 -25.07
CA HIS A 37 -12.05 3.42 -25.21
C HIS A 37 -11.36 2.07 -25.21
N HIS A 38 -10.09 2.03 -25.58
CA HIS A 38 -9.32 0.79 -25.49
C HIS A 38 -9.11 0.41 -24.02
N ALA A 39 -9.11 -0.91 -23.76
CA ALA A 39 -8.76 -1.45 -22.46
C ALA A 39 -7.42 -0.87 -21.95
N SER A 40 -7.35 -0.54 -20.68
CA SER A 40 -6.18 0.13 -20.12
C SER A 40 -5.91 -0.28 -18.67
N HIS A 41 -4.62 -0.21 -18.28
CA HIS A 41 -4.20 -0.34 -16.90
C HIS A 41 -3.88 1.05 -16.36
N ARG A 42 -4.46 1.42 -15.22
CA ARG A 42 -4.36 2.78 -14.67
C ARG A 42 -4.07 2.77 -13.18
N ALA A 43 -3.20 3.68 -12.77
CA ALA A 43 -3.04 4.09 -11.38
C ALA A 43 -3.15 5.62 -11.30
N GLY A 44 -3.59 6.15 -10.16
CA GLY A 44 -3.67 7.59 -9.95
C GLY A 44 -2.28 8.22 -9.91
N ASP A 45 -2.09 9.36 -10.59
CA ASP A 45 -0.81 10.09 -10.61
C ASP A 45 -0.29 10.45 -9.21
N ARG A 46 -1.18 10.64 -8.24
CA ARG A 46 -0.83 10.94 -6.84
C ARG A 46 0.05 9.88 -6.20
N PHE A 47 -0.12 8.59 -6.54
CA PHE A 47 0.77 7.52 -6.07
C PHE A 47 2.17 7.66 -6.68
N VAL A 48 2.25 7.98 -7.98
CA VAL A 48 3.52 8.21 -8.67
C VAL A 48 4.28 9.38 -8.05
N VAL A 49 3.56 10.49 -7.80
CA VAL A 49 4.12 11.69 -7.15
C VAL A 49 4.59 11.39 -5.74
N ALA A 50 3.80 10.69 -4.91
CA ALA A 50 4.15 10.35 -3.54
C ALA A 50 5.38 9.44 -3.48
N VAL A 51 5.45 8.39 -4.32
CA VAL A 51 6.62 7.51 -4.41
C VAL A 51 7.87 8.29 -4.81
N ARG A 52 7.76 9.15 -5.84
CA ARG A 52 8.91 9.88 -6.32
C ARG A 52 9.40 10.95 -5.34
N ARG A 53 8.48 11.77 -4.78
CA ARG A 53 8.84 12.96 -4.02
C ARG A 53 9.03 12.71 -2.54
N ILE A 54 8.28 11.74 -1.97
CA ILE A 54 8.32 11.48 -0.53
C ILE A 54 9.12 10.23 -0.24
N CYS A 55 8.82 9.09 -0.91
CA CYS A 55 9.62 7.88 -0.72
C CYS A 55 11.02 7.97 -1.32
N GLY A 56 11.26 8.86 -2.30
CA GLY A 56 12.55 8.95 -2.99
C GLY A 56 12.90 7.72 -3.83
N ALA A 57 11.90 6.95 -4.25
CA ALA A 57 12.03 5.73 -5.02
C ALA A 57 11.61 5.91 -6.48
N MET A 58 11.96 4.96 -7.34
CA MET A 58 11.52 4.91 -8.74
C MET A 58 10.14 4.25 -8.81
N PRO A 59 9.07 4.97 -9.22
CA PRO A 59 7.76 4.37 -9.41
C PRO A 59 7.66 3.62 -10.74
N LEU A 60 7.18 2.38 -10.70
CA LEU A 60 6.79 1.60 -11.88
C LEU A 60 5.33 1.19 -11.77
N LEU A 61 4.60 1.16 -12.88
CA LEU A 61 3.22 0.69 -12.90
C LEU A 61 3.20 -0.81 -13.17
N LEU A 62 2.52 -1.57 -12.32
CA LEU A 62 2.29 -2.98 -12.50
C LEU A 62 0.89 -3.19 -13.11
N PRO A 63 0.80 -3.69 -14.34
CA PRO A 63 -0.48 -4.00 -14.95
C PRO A 63 -1.30 -5.01 -14.14
N ALA A 64 -2.61 -4.92 -14.20
CA ALA A 64 -3.53 -5.92 -13.64
C ALA A 64 -3.51 -7.18 -14.54
N LEU A 65 -2.63 -8.13 -14.21
CA LEU A 65 -2.32 -9.30 -15.05
C LEU A 65 -3.24 -10.49 -14.81
N GLY A 66 -4.01 -10.50 -13.72
CA GLY A 66 -4.76 -11.67 -13.26
C GLY A 66 -3.89 -12.61 -12.43
N PHE A 67 -4.40 -13.82 -12.21
CA PHE A 67 -3.68 -14.89 -11.51
C PHE A 67 -2.59 -15.54 -12.39
N GLY A 68 -1.58 -16.12 -11.76
CA GLY A 68 -0.52 -16.88 -12.42
C GLY A 68 0.58 -16.02 -13.03
N ALA A 69 0.71 -14.76 -12.65
CA ALA A 69 1.87 -13.94 -12.99
C ALA A 69 3.12 -14.46 -12.26
N ASP A 70 4.29 -14.30 -12.87
CA ASP A 70 5.56 -14.63 -12.20
C ASP A 70 5.91 -13.56 -11.16
N VAL A 71 5.21 -13.64 -10.01
CA VAL A 71 5.40 -12.71 -8.89
C VAL A 71 6.80 -12.83 -8.29
N ASN A 72 7.44 -14.02 -8.33
CA ASN A 72 8.78 -14.20 -7.81
C ASN A 72 9.81 -13.40 -8.59
N THR A 73 9.80 -13.51 -9.92
CA THR A 73 10.65 -12.69 -10.79
C THR A 73 10.39 -11.19 -10.58
N LEU A 74 9.14 -10.78 -10.37
CA LEU A 74 8.82 -9.40 -10.04
C LEU A 74 9.53 -8.96 -8.76
N LEU A 75 9.34 -9.71 -7.64
CA LEU A 75 9.87 -9.35 -6.33
C LEU A 75 11.39 -9.42 -6.24
N ASP A 76 12.06 -10.22 -7.07
CA ASP A 76 13.52 -10.23 -7.18
C ASP A 76 14.11 -8.91 -7.71
N ASN A 77 13.29 -8.09 -8.38
CA ASN A 77 13.73 -6.90 -9.09
C ASN A 77 13.19 -5.58 -8.53
N ILE A 78 12.40 -5.60 -7.47
CA ILE A 78 11.78 -4.43 -6.87
C ILE A 78 12.04 -4.36 -5.36
N ASP A 79 11.72 -3.23 -4.75
CA ASP A 79 12.01 -2.95 -3.35
C ASP A 79 10.78 -2.57 -2.53
N GLY A 80 9.63 -2.47 -3.17
CA GLY A 80 8.37 -2.21 -2.47
C GLY A 80 7.16 -2.25 -3.40
N VAL A 81 5.99 -2.45 -2.79
CA VAL A 81 4.71 -2.56 -3.49
C VAL A 81 3.69 -1.62 -2.88
N ILE A 82 2.98 -0.87 -3.72
CA ILE A 82 1.75 -0.14 -3.34
C ILE A 82 0.54 -0.81 -3.99
N LEU A 83 -0.39 -1.28 -3.16
CA LEU A 83 -1.74 -1.64 -3.56
C LEU A 83 -2.60 -0.38 -3.54
N THR A 84 -2.98 0.09 -4.71
CA THR A 84 -3.69 1.38 -4.84
C THR A 84 -5.15 1.31 -4.42
N GLY A 85 -5.76 2.46 -4.15
CA GLY A 85 -7.21 2.59 -4.16
C GLY A 85 -7.83 2.34 -5.54
N GLY A 86 -9.12 2.06 -5.60
CA GLY A 86 -9.84 1.79 -6.83
C GLY A 86 -11.35 1.95 -6.68
N ALA A 87 -12.03 2.18 -7.79
CA ALA A 87 -13.49 2.22 -7.82
C ALA A 87 -14.12 0.83 -7.80
N SER A 88 -13.34 -0.21 -8.17
CA SER A 88 -13.80 -1.59 -8.14
C SER A 88 -13.73 -2.17 -6.73
N ASN A 89 -14.57 -3.17 -6.48
CA ASN A 89 -14.62 -3.97 -5.27
C ASN A 89 -13.77 -5.23 -5.42
N VAL A 90 -13.26 -5.77 -4.30
CA VAL A 90 -12.70 -7.14 -4.28
C VAL A 90 -13.84 -8.12 -4.46
N HIS A 91 -13.69 -9.09 -5.37
CA HIS A 91 -14.73 -10.04 -5.70
C HIS A 91 -15.06 -10.96 -4.49
N PRO A 92 -16.34 -11.09 -4.10
CA PRO A 92 -16.75 -11.86 -2.91
C PRO A 92 -16.30 -13.33 -2.92
N ARG A 93 -16.07 -13.94 -4.07
CA ARG A 93 -15.55 -15.32 -4.19
C ARG A 93 -14.21 -15.55 -3.49
N HIS A 94 -13.42 -14.49 -3.25
CA HIS A 94 -12.11 -14.58 -2.62
C HIS A 94 -12.15 -14.61 -1.09
N TYR A 95 -13.34 -14.36 -0.48
CA TYR A 95 -13.53 -14.33 0.96
C TYR A 95 -14.87 -14.94 1.42
N ASP A 96 -15.46 -15.82 0.58
CA ASP A 96 -16.74 -16.50 0.83
C ASP A 96 -17.90 -15.53 1.10
N GLY A 97 -17.86 -14.36 0.47
CA GLY A 97 -18.82 -13.26 0.68
C GLY A 97 -20.14 -13.41 -0.08
N GLY A 98 -20.44 -14.58 -0.64
CA GLY A 98 -21.64 -14.85 -1.41
C GLY A 98 -21.61 -14.25 -2.83
N GLU A 99 -22.78 -14.01 -3.40
CA GLU A 99 -22.88 -13.45 -4.75
C GLU A 99 -22.54 -11.96 -4.77
N PRO A 100 -21.85 -11.49 -5.83
CA PRO A 100 -21.60 -10.06 -5.99
C PRO A 100 -22.90 -9.32 -6.29
N ARG A 101 -23.15 -8.23 -5.58
CA ARG A 101 -24.37 -7.42 -5.78
C ARG A 101 -24.31 -6.51 -7.00
N ASP A 102 -23.12 -6.18 -7.46
CA ASP A 102 -22.87 -5.39 -8.66
C ASP A 102 -21.60 -5.88 -9.37
N ILE A 103 -21.77 -6.66 -10.43
CA ILE A 103 -20.65 -7.22 -11.21
C ILE A 103 -19.87 -6.14 -11.98
N SER A 104 -20.50 -4.97 -12.25
CA SER A 104 -19.82 -3.88 -12.95
C SER A 104 -18.74 -3.20 -12.11
N LEU A 105 -18.74 -3.46 -10.81
CA LEU A 105 -17.73 -2.96 -9.86
C LEU A 105 -16.62 -3.96 -9.59
N LEU A 106 -16.50 -5.04 -10.34
CA LEU A 106 -15.47 -6.06 -10.13
C LEU A 106 -14.27 -5.84 -11.06
N ASP A 107 -13.09 -6.24 -10.61
CA ASP A 107 -11.84 -6.22 -11.39
C ASP A 107 -11.05 -7.50 -11.10
N ASP A 108 -11.45 -8.60 -11.75
CA ASP A 108 -10.84 -9.92 -11.57
C ASP A 108 -9.35 -9.96 -11.92
N ARG A 109 -8.92 -9.13 -12.88
CA ARG A 109 -7.51 -9.07 -13.25
C ARG A 109 -6.68 -8.44 -12.14
N ARG A 110 -7.20 -7.39 -11.53
CA ARG A 110 -6.57 -6.76 -10.39
C ARG A 110 -6.59 -7.67 -9.16
N ASP A 111 -7.72 -8.31 -8.86
CA ASP A 111 -7.81 -9.26 -7.76
C ASP A 111 -6.73 -10.33 -7.86
N GLY A 112 -6.55 -10.93 -9.05
CA GLY A 112 -5.55 -11.95 -9.26
C GLY A 112 -4.16 -11.51 -8.86
N ILE A 113 -3.64 -10.47 -9.50
CA ILE A 113 -2.26 -10.02 -9.23
C ILE A 113 -2.10 -9.43 -7.82
N ALA A 114 -3.07 -8.66 -7.31
CA ALA A 114 -2.96 -8.01 -6.02
C ALA A 114 -2.92 -9.02 -4.86
N LEU A 115 -3.76 -10.07 -4.91
CA LEU A 115 -3.79 -11.10 -3.89
C LEU A 115 -2.51 -11.97 -3.90
N GLU A 116 -1.98 -12.32 -5.08
CA GLU A 116 -0.73 -13.08 -5.21
C GLU A 116 0.47 -12.26 -4.73
N VAL A 117 0.61 -11.01 -5.18
CA VAL A 117 1.69 -10.11 -4.79
C VAL A 117 1.66 -9.83 -3.28
N THR A 118 0.48 -9.66 -2.69
CA THR A 118 0.34 -9.45 -1.25
C THR A 118 0.93 -10.60 -0.45
N ARG A 119 0.53 -11.86 -0.78
CA ARG A 119 1.06 -13.05 -0.09
C ARG A 119 2.57 -13.15 -0.22
N ALA A 120 3.07 -12.96 -1.43
CA ALA A 120 4.50 -13.05 -1.72
C ALA A 120 5.30 -11.93 -1.03
N CYS A 121 4.80 -10.70 -0.94
CA CYS A 121 5.44 -9.63 -0.19
C CYS A 121 5.55 -9.96 1.30
N VAL A 122 4.48 -10.46 1.90
CA VAL A 122 4.49 -10.86 3.32
C VAL A 122 5.45 -12.01 3.56
N GLU A 123 5.43 -13.05 2.73
CA GLU A 123 6.34 -14.21 2.84
C GLU A 123 7.82 -13.82 2.68
N ARG A 124 8.11 -12.90 1.78
CA ARG A 124 9.49 -12.50 1.42
C ARG A 124 9.96 -11.22 2.12
N ASN A 125 9.15 -10.65 3.00
CA ASN A 125 9.44 -9.40 3.70
C ASN A 125 9.76 -8.22 2.76
N VAL A 126 9.03 -8.12 1.64
CA VAL A 126 9.10 -6.96 0.75
C VAL A 126 8.17 -5.87 1.28
N PRO A 127 8.60 -4.62 1.42
CA PRO A 127 7.77 -3.51 1.87
C PRO A 127 6.45 -3.41 1.10
N LEU A 128 5.33 -3.37 1.85
CA LEU A 128 3.97 -3.39 1.29
C LEU A 128 3.12 -2.27 1.88
N PHE A 129 2.50 -1.45 1.03
CA PHE A 129 1.57 -0.41 1.46
C PHE A 129 0.22 -0.57 0.76
N GLY A 130 -0.83 -0.95 1.51
CA GLY A 130 -2.20 -1.05 1.02
C GLY A 130 -3.00 0.22 1.29
N ILE A 131 -3.62 0.81 0.26
CA ILE A 131 -4.40 2.05 0.39
C ILE A 131 -5.82 1.84 -0.13
N CYS A 132 -6.82 2.10 0.69
CA CYS A 132 -8.26 1.95 0.43
C CYS A 132 -8.60 0.51 0.00
N ARG A 133 -8.80 0.25 -1.29
CA ARG A 133 -8.95 -1.12 -1.80
C ARG A 133 -7.75 -2.00 -1.44
N GLY A 134 -6.56 -1.44 -1.33
CA GLY A 134 -5.33 -2.17 -0.99
C GLY A 134 -5.34 -2.81 0.40
N ILE A 135 -5.89 -2.16 1.44
CA ILE A 135 -6.04 -2.81 2.77
C ILE A 135 -7.02 -3.97 2.69
N GLN A 136 -8.06 -3.85 1.87
CA GLN A 136 -9.06 -4.91 1.67
C GLN A 136 -8.42 -6.11 0.95
N GLU A 137 -7.58 -5.86 -0.06
CA GLU A 137 -6.78 -6.88 -0.74
C GLU A 137 -5.80 -7.56 0.22
N MET A 138 -5.14 -6.82 1.11
CA MET A 138 -4.28 -7.39 2.17
C MET A 138 -5.07 -8.32 3.08
N ASN A 139 -6.22 -7.88 3.58
CA ASN A 139 -7.04 -8.70 4.47
C ASN A 139 -7.51 -9.99 3.80
N VAL A 140 -8.03 -9.90 2.58
CA VAL A 140 -8.50 -11.07 1.82
C VAL A 140 -7.37 -12.02 1.44
N ALA A 141 -6.23 -11.48 0.97
CA ALA A 141 -5.08 -12.29 0.60
C ALA A 141 -4.56 -13.15 1.76
N LEU A 142 -4.70 -12.66 3.00
CA LEU A 142 -4.23 -13.30 4.23
C LEU A 142 -5.34 -14.10 4.94
N GLY A 143 -6.53 -14.23 4.34
CA GLY A 143 -7.61 -15.11 4.80
C GLY A 143 -8.72 -14.42 5.60
N GLY A 144 -8.80 -13.09 5.57
CA GLY A 144 -9.91 -12.33 6.14
C GLY A 144 -11.13 -12.24 5.23
N SER A 145 -12.19 -11.56 5.69
CA SER A 145 -13.41 -11.30 4.89
C SER A 145 -13.79 -9.81 4.90
N LEU A 146 -14.69 -9.44 3.98
CA LEU A 146 -15.16 -8.07 3.80
C LEU A 146 -16.68 -7.99 3.88
N HIS A 147 -17.21 -6.91 4.43
CA HIS A 147 -18.56 -6.46 4.13
C HIS A 147 -18.60 -5.88 2.72
N GLN A 148 -19.51 -6.38 1.87
CA GLN A 148 -19.67 -5.83 0.51
C GLN A 148 -20.16 -4.38 0.54
N TYR A 149 -21.02 -4.03 1.52
CA TYR A 149 -21.61 -2.70 1.69
C TYR A 149 -21.68 -2.32 3.17
N MET A 150 -20.69 -1.52 3.61
CA MET A 150 -20.59 -1.06 5.00
C MET A 150 -21.80 -0.24 5.46
N HIS A 151 -22.29 0.65 4.60
CA HIS A 151 -23.43 1.52 4.92
C HIS A 151 -24.76 0.80 5.12
N GLU A 152 -24.81 -0.50 4.88
CA GLU A 152 -25.98 -1.34 5.15
C GLU A 152 -25.83 -2.14 6.45
N GLN A 153 -24.64 -2.11 7.07
CA GLN A 153 -24.42 -2.78 8.34
C GLN A 153 -24.98 -1.96 9.50
N PRO A 154 -25.66 -2.58 10.47
CA PRO A 154 -26.15 -1.89 11.65
C PRO A 154 -25.00 -1.18 12.39
N ASN A 155 -25.24 0.04 12.85
CA ASN A 155 -24.33 0.84 13.66
C ASN A 155 -23.05 1.33 12.94
N HIS A 156 -22.92 1.13 11.63
CA HIS A 156 -21.83 1.71 10.85
C HIS A 156 -22.28 2.98 10.13
N PHE A 157 -21.33 3.90 9.96
CA PHE A 157 -21.55 5.14 9.22
C PHE A 157 -21.53 4.90 7.70
N ASP A 158 -22.03 5.87 6.94
CA ASP A 158 -21.84 5.85 5.49
C ASP A 158 -20.46 6.41 5.14
N HIS A 159 -19.53 5.50 4.91
CA HIS A 159 -18.14 5.78 4.55
C HIS A 159 -17.96 6.14 3.07
N ARG A 160 -19.03 6.11 2.28
CA ARG A 160 -18.95 6.41 0.84
C ARG A 160 -18.68 7.88 0.57
N ARG A 161 -18.09 8.12 -0.59
CA ARG A 161 -17.83 9.46 -1.10
C ARG A 161 -19.14 10.25 -1.23
N PRO A 162 -19.28 11.42 -0.59
CA PRO A 162 -20.47 12.27 -0.68
C PRO A 162 -20.47 13.04 -2.00
N ARG A 163 -20.95 12.40 -3.07
CA ARG A 163 -20.87 12.90 -4.45
C ARG A 163 -21.68 14.20 -4.69
N ASP A 164 -22.59 14.52 -3.79
CA ASP A 164 -23.39 15.74 -3.78
C ASP A 164 -22.66 16.98 -3.24
N LYS A 165 -21.47 16.80 -2.67
CA LYS A 165 -20.67 17.88 -2.07
C LYS A 165 -19.56 18.37 -3.00
N PRO A 166 -18.99 19.58 -2.77
CA PRO A 166 -17.80 20.04 -3.48
C PRO A 166 -16.63 19.05 -3.33
N MET A 167 -15.75 18.99 -4.34
CA MET A 167 -14.63 18.04 -4.40
C MET A 167 -13.73 18.09 -3.16
N GLU A 168 -13.48 19.27 -2.62
CA GLU A 168 -12.68 19.47 -1.41
C GLU A 168 -13.31 18.79 -0.18
N VAL A 169 -14.64 18.84 -0.06
CA VAL A 169 -15.36 18.13 1.01
C VAL A 169 -15.37 16.63 0.77
N GLN A 170 -15.56 16.22 -0.51
CA GLN A 170 -15.59 14.81 -0.86
C GLN A 170 -14.30 14.08 -0.51
N LEU A 171 -13.15 14.72 -0.71
CA LEU A 171 -11.81 14.15 -0.55
C LEU A 171 -11.08 14.65 0.72
N GLY A 172 -11.64 15.62 1.42
CA GLY A 172 -11.06 16.19 2.65
C GLY A 172 -11.15 15.27 3.85
N ALA A 173 -10.33 15.55 4.86
CA ALA A 173 -10.34 14.84 6.14
C ALA A 173 -11.64 15.17 6.90
N ARG A 174 -12.51 14.17 7.08
CA ARG A 174 -13.83 14.33 7.70
C ARG A 174 -14.21 13.21 8.67
N GLN A 175 -13.37 12.18 8.76
CA GLN A 175 -13.57 11.05 9.65
C GLN A 175 -12.47 11.01 10.69
N ARG A 176 -12.86 10.88 11.96
CA ARG A 176 -11.96 10.65 13.06
C ARG A 176 -11.64 9.17 13.15
N ILE A 177 -10.36 8.86 13.33
CA ILE A 177 -9.88 7.52 13.66
C ILE A 177 -9.12 7.56 14.97
N SER A 178 -9.27 6.53 15.79
CA SER A 178 -8.49 6.28 16.99
C SER A 178 -7.34 5.34 16.67
N LEU A 179 -6.13 5.74 16.99
CA LEU A 179 -4.91 4.97 16.75
C LEU A 179 -4.67 4.00 17.91
N THR A 180 -4.19 2.79 17.60
CA THR A 180 -3.86 1.78 18.60
C THR A 180 -2.71 2.27 19.49
N PRO A 181 -2.87 2.30 20.83
CA PRO A 181 -1.82 2.72 21.75
C PRO A 181 -0.55 1.88 21.59
N GLY A 182 0.61 2.55 21.40
CA GLY A 182 1.90 1.91 21.16
C GLY A 182 2.03 1.27 19.77
N GLY A 183 1.07 1.50 18.87
CA GLY A 183 1.14 1.06 17.48
C GLY A 183 2.02 1.94 16.61
N VAL A 184 2.41 1.41 15.46
CA VAL A 184 3.27 2.11 14.48
C VAL A 184 2.63 3.41 14.00
N LEU A 185 1.31 3.40 13.79
CA LEU A 185 0.61 4.61 13.32
C LEU A 185 0.57 5.71 14.38
N GLN A 186 0.51 5.36 15.67
CA GLN A 186 0.60 6.36 16.74
C GLN A 186 1.96 7.03 16.75
N ASP A 187 3.05 6.27 16.57
CA ASP A 187 4.40 6.83 16.49
C ASP A 187 4.54 7.76 15.28
N LEU A 188 4.04 7.35 14.10
CA LEU A 188 4.03 8.18 12.89
C LEU A 188 3.16 9.44 13.02
N ALA A 189 2.17 9.42 13.91
CA ALA A 189 1.33 10.56 14.26
C ALA A 189 1.91 11.40 15.41
N ASN A 190 3.21 11.27 15.72
CA ASN A 190 3.89 11.96 16.84
C ASN A 190 3.22 11.74 18.21
N GLY A 191 2.72 10.53 18.46
CA GLY A 191 2.08 10.15 19.72
C GLY A 191 0.60 10.55 19.84
N ALA A 192 -0.01 11.12 18.79
CA ALA A 192 -1.43 11.43 18.79
C ALA A 192 -2.27 10.16 18.97
N SER A 193 -3.31 10.22 19.80
CA SER A 193 -4.26 9.10 19.97
C SER A 193 -5.35 9.07 18.90
N GLN A 194 -5.56 10.17 18.19
CA GLN A 194 -6.59 10.32 17.16
C GLN A 194 -6.10 11.21 16.01
N VAL A 195 -6.56 10.92 14.80
CA VAL A 195 -6.26 11.70 13.60
C VAL A 195 -7.54 11.84 12.75
N MET A 196 -7.67 12.95 12.02
CA MET A 196 -8.72 13.12 11.02
C MET A 196 -8.24 12.64 9.66
N VAL A 197 -9.02 11.79 9.00
CA VAL A 197 -8.72 11.23 7.67
C VAL A 197 -9.91 11.40 6.71
N ASN A 198 -9.67 11.21 5.41
CA ASN A 198 -10.76 11.10 4.45
C ASN A 198 -11.38 9.69 4.47
N THR A 199 -12.63 9.56 3.97
CA THR A 199 -13.28 8.25 3.83
C THR A 199 -14.14 8.22 2.57
N LEU A 200 -13.97 7.18 1.74
CA LEU A 200 -14.48 7.13 0.35
C LEU A 200 -14.83 5.71 -0.10
N HIS A 201 -15.04 4.75 0.83
CA HIS A 201 -15.17 3.34 0.53
C HIS A 201 -16.58 2.79 0.80
N ALA A 202 -16.97 1.76 0.06
CA ALA A 202 -18.20 1.00 0.25
C ALA A 202 -17.95 -0.34 0.93
N GLN A 203 -16.85 -1.03 0.57
CA GLN A 203 -16.40 -2.24 1.25
C GLN A 203 -15.56 -1.89 2.48
N GLY A 204 -15.51 -2.78 3.46
CA GLY A 204 -14.68 -2.68 4.65
C GLY A 204 -14.40 -4.05 5.24
N ILE A 205 -13.43 -4.14 6.15
CA ILE A 205 -13.07 -5.39 6.82
C ILE A 205 -14.23 -5.86 7.70
N ASP A 206 -14.67 -7.11 7.49
CA ASP A 206 -15.63 -7.83 8.34
C ASP A 206 -14.85 -8.67 9.37
N ARG A 207 -14.16 -9.71 8.91
CA ARG A 207 -13.29 -10.53 9.74
C ARG A 207 -11.83 -10.25 9.41
N LEU A 208 -11.10 -9.79 10.42
CA LEU A 208 -9.66 -9.54 10.28
C LEU A 208 -8.91 -10.87 10.06
N ALA A 209 -7.99 -10.88 9.10
CA ALA A 209 -7.10 -12.01 8.88
C ALA A 209 -6.15 -12.21 10.08
N SER A 210 -5.90 -13.47 10.48
CA SER A 210 -5.07 -13.81 11.64
C SER A 210 -3.65 -13.21 11.63
N PRO A 211 -2.96 -13.09 10.47
CA PRO A 211 -1.64 -12.44 10.42
C PRO A 211 -1.66 -10.92 10.54
N LEU A 212 -2.84 -10.30 10.66
CA LEU A 212 -2.97 -8.85 10.78
C LEU A 212 -3.36 -8.46 12.20
N GLU A 213 -2.95 -7.27 12.61
CA GLU A 213 -3.42 -6.59 13.81
C GLU A 213 -3.88 -5.17 13.48
N VAL A 214 -4.79 -4.66 14.32
CA VAL A 214 -5.44 -3.36 14.11
C VAL A 214 -4.49 -2.25 14.54
N GLU A 215 -4.31 -1.26 13.69
CA GLU A 215 -3.58 -0.03 13.96
C GLU A 215 -4.49 1.19 14.15
N ALA A 216 -5.70 1.18 13.57
CA ALA A 216 -6.67 2.24 13.77
C ALA A 216 -8.10 1.75 13.57
N VAL A 217 -9.04 2.40 14.29
CA VAL A 217 -10.49 2.20 14.15
C VAL A 217 -11.21 3.55 14.04
N ALA A 218 -12.30 3.58 13.26
CA ALA A 218 -13.23 4.69 13.22
C ALA A 218 -14.16 4.72 14.44
N ASP A 219 -14.89 5.83 14.65
CA ASP A 219 -15.80 6.00 15.80
C ASP A 219 -16.96 4.99 15.82
N ASP A 220 -17.29 4.37 14.70
CA ASP A 220 -18.30 3.30 14.56
C ASP A 220 -17.71 1.89 14.70
N GLY A 221 -16.43 1.79 15.05
CA GLY A 221 -15.71 0.52 15.22
C GLY A 221 -15.16 -0.11 13.93
N MET A 222 -15.33 0.55 12.77
CA MET A 222 -14.75 0.08 11.51
C MET A 222 -13.22 0.06 11.59
N ILE A 223 -12.60 -1.04 11.15
CA ILE A 223 -11.14 -1.15 11.05
C ILE A 223 -10.67 -0.25 9.90
N GLU A 224 -9.84 0.73 10.24
CA GLU A 224 -9.34 1.73 9.32
C GLU A 224 -7.86 1.55 8.97
N ALA A 225 -7.10 0.84 9.81
CA ALA A 225 -5.73 0.47 9.48
C ALA A 225 -5.32 -0.84 10.12
N VAL A 226 -4.42 -1.55 9.44
CA VAL A 226 -3.83 -2.81 9.90
C VAL A 226 -2.34 -2.86 9.59
N ARG A 227 -1.61 -3.70 10.34
CA ARG A 227 -0.24 -4.10 10.01
C ARG A 227 -0.09 -5.62 10.03
N VAL A 228 0.91 -6.14 9.33
CA VAL A 228 1.27 -7.55 9.41
C VAL A 228 2.05 -7.80 10.70
N VAL A 229 1.57 -8.75 11.52
CA VAL A 229 2.17 -9.10 12.81
C VAL A 229 3.59 -9.63 12.61
N GLY A 230 4.55 -9.08 13.36
CA GLY A 230 5.93 -9.55 13.34
C GLY A 230 6.68 -9.30 12.03
N SER A 231 6.12 -8.52 11.10
CA SER A 231 6.85 -8.12 9.88
C SER A 231 8.09 -7.30 10.25
N PRO A 232 9.28 -7.67 9.73
CA PRO A 232 10.51 -6.91 9.97
C PRO A 232 10.60 -5.64 9.11
N THR A 233 9.62 -5.40 8.24
CA THR A 233 9.58 -4.28 7.31
C THR A 233 8.22 -3.59 7.34
N PHE A 234 8.08 -2.47 6.62
CA PHE A 234 6.79 -1.78 6.47
C PHE A 234 5.79 -2.66 5.71
N SER A 235 4.76 -3.14 6.42
CA SER A 235 3.66 -3.92 5.85
C SER A 235 2.34 -3.43 6.45
N ILE A 236 1.84 -2.30 5.96
CA ILE A 236 0.71 -1.56 6.53
C ILE A 236 -0.38 -1.37 5.47
N GLY A 237 -1.63 -1.52 5.89
CA GLY A 237 -2.81 -1.15 5.12
C GLY A 237 -3.59 -0.04 5.81
N VAL A 238 -4.08 0.94 5.02
CA VAL A 238 -4.95 2.02 5.50
C VAL A 238 -6.20 2.12 4.63
N GLN A 239 -7.36 2.38 5.23
CA GLN A 239 -8.64 2.42 4.51
C GLN A 239 -8.88 3.78 3.83
N TRP A 240 -8.31 4.84 4.37
CA TRP A 240 -8.37 6.18 3.77
C TRP A 240 -7.41 6.32 2.60
N HIS A 241 -7.56 7.42 1.84
CA HIS A 241 -6.69 7.78 0.72
C HIS A 241 -5.53 8.67 1.19
N ALA A 242 -4.47 8.03 1.69
CA ALA A 242 -3.26 8.72 2.17
C ALA A 242 -2.48 9.43 1.05
N GLU A 243 -2.71 9.07 -0.22
CA GLU A 243 -2.09 9.71 -1.37
C GLU A 243 -2.74 11.06 -1.74
N TYR A 244 -3.87 11.41 -1.12
CA TYR A 244 -4.55 12.68 -1.40
C TYR A 244 -3.93 13.82 -0.61
N ARG A 245 -3.36 14.81 -1.29
CA ARG A 245 -2.66 15.96 -0.70
C ARG A 245 -1.60 15.56 0.32
N THR A 246 -0.83 14.53 0.01
CA THR A 246 0.18 13.95 0.91
C THR A 246 1.20 14.99 1.37
N GLU A 247 1.56 15.95 0.52
CA GLU A 247 2.52 17.01 0.88
C GLU A 247 1.94 18.03 1.89
N GLU A 248 0.60 18.15 1.96
CA GLU A 248 -0.10 19.10 2.83
C GLU A 248 -0.53 18.48 4.17
N HIS A 249 -0.49 17.14 4.29
CA HIS A 249 -0.96 16.41 5.48
C HIS A 249 0.19 15.66 6.14
N ASP A 250 0.65 16.16 7.29
CA ASP A 250 1.85 15.65 7.99
C ASP A 250 1.79 14.14 8.26
N PHE A 251 0.66 13.63 8.70
CA PHE A 251 0.49 12.20 8.98
C PHE A 251 0.56 11.34 7.69
N TYR A 252 -0.05 11.80 6.58
CA TYR A 252 0.03 11.09 5.30
C TYR A 252 1.46 11.10 4.76
N ARG A 253 2.15 12.24 4.90
CA ARG A 253 3.56 12.36 4.54
C ARG A 253 4.44 11.41 5.36
N ALA A 254 4.20 11.30 6.67
CA ALA A 254 4.94 10.39 7.55
C ALA A 254 4.77 8.91 7.13
N LEU A 255 3.55 8.49 6.74
CA LEU A 255 3.30 7.14 6.21
C LEU A 255 4.13 6.83 4.96
N PHE A 256 4.11 7.73 3.97
CA PHE A 256 4.91 7.53 2.76
C PHE A 256 6.41 7.64 3.00
N ALA A 257 6.85 8.47 3.94
CA ALA A 257 8.26 8.57 4.32
C ALA A 257 8.75 7.27 4.96
N ALA A 258 8.00 6.72 5.94
CA ALA A 258 8.32 5.45 6.59
C ALA A 258 8.33 4.27 5.58
N PHE A 259 7.38 4.23 4.65
CA PHE A 259 7.41 3.27 3.56
C PHE A 259 8.65 3.44 2.68
N GLY A 260 9.03 4.68 2.35
CA GLY A 260 10.22 4.99 1.56
C GLY A 260 11.53 4.58 2.25
N GLU A 261 11.63 4.72 3.57
CA GLU A 261 12.76 4.24 4.37
C GLU A 261 12.88 2.71 4.29
N ALA A 262 11.78 1.99 4.47
CA ALA A 262 11.77 0.54 4.34
C ALA A 262 12.16 0.07 2.92
N VAL A 263 11.71 0.76 1.88
CA VAL A 263 12.09 0.51 0.48
C VAL A 263 13.60 0.71 0.28
N ALA A 264 14.18 1.75 0.84
CA ALA A 264 15.62 2.01 0.75
C ALA A 264 16.44 0.94 1.46
N ASP A 265 16.02 0.51 2.64
CA ASP A 265 16.68 -0.56 3.39
C ASP A 265 16.62 -1.90 2.63
N HIS A 266 15.47 -2.23 2.03
CA HIS A 266 15.31 -3.42 1.20
C HIS A 266 16.22 -3.37 -0.03
N ALA A 267 16.30 -2.23 -0.73
CA ALA A 267 17.15 -2.04 -1.89
C ALA A 267 18.65 -2.24 -1.55
N LEU A 268 19.08 -1.72 -0.41
CA LEU A 268 20.46 -1.91 0.08
C LEU A 268 20.77 -3.39 0.36
N ALA A 269 19.85 -4.09 1.03
CA ALA A 269 20.01 -5.52 1.34
C ALA A 269 20.07 -6.37 0.06
N ARG A 270 19.18 -6.10 -0.90
CA ARG A 270 19.16 -6.78 -2.22
C ARG A 270 20.45 -6.53 -3.00
N GLY A 271 20.96 -5.30 -3.01
CA GLY A 271 22.21 -4.94 -3.68
C GLY A 271 23.43 -5.68 -3.11
N GLN A 272 23.49 -5.90 -1.79
CA GLN A 272 24.56 -6.64 -1.14
C GLN A 272 24.50 -8.14 -1.46
N GLY A 273 23.30 -8.73 -1.53
CA GLY A 273 23.10 -10.13 -1.91
C GLY A 273 23.62 -10.44 -3.31
N ASN A 274 23.35 -9.55 -4.28
CA ASN A 274 23.81 -9.70 -5.66
C ASN A 274 25.35 -9.61 -5.80
N ASN A 275 26.03 -8.82 -4.98
CA ASN A 275 27.50 -8.69 -5.01
C ASN A 275 28.22 -9.92 -4.42
N MET A 276 27.60 -10.68 -3.51
CA MET A 276 28.17 -11.91 -2.96
C MET A 276 27.99 -13.12 -3.90
N GLY A 277 26.94 -13.14 -4.73
CA GLY A 277 26.67 -14.18 -5.73
C GLY A 277 27.57 -14.13 -6.97
N GLY A 278 28.12 -12.96 -7.30
CA GLY A 278 28.90 -12.72 -8.53
C GLY A 278 30.38 -13.20 -8.53
N LYS A 279 30.88 -13.80 -7.42
CA LYS A 279 32.30 -14.21 -7.31
C LYS A 279 32.61 -15.67 -7.68
N LYS A 280 31.77 -16.38 -8.40
CA LYS A 280 32.01 -17.78 -8.81
C LYS A 280 31.72 -18.03 -10.29
N VAL A 281 32.35 -17.33 -11.21
CA VAL A 281 32.66 -17.88 -12.57
C VAL A 281 33.93 -17.23 -13.08
N GLY A 282 35.04 -17.63 -12.51
CA GLY A 282 36.38 -17.48 -13.06
C GLY A 282 36.91 -18.84 -13.47
N GLY A 283 36.26 -19.48 -14.46
CA GLY A 283 36.71 -20.77 -15.02
C GLY A 283 37.86 -20.55 -15.98
N LYS A 284 39.00 -21.12 -15.71
CA LYS A 284 40.23 -21.18 -16.50
C LYS A 284 39.94 -21.51 -17.98
N MET A 285 40.31 -20.61 -18.89
CA MET A 285 40.57 -20.99 -20.29
C MET A 285 41.84 -21.81 -20.34
N GLY A 286 41.67 -23.12 -20.55
CA GLY A 286 42.78 -24.02 -20.87
C GLY A 286 43.34 -23.70 -22.26
N GLN A 287 44.61 -23.38 -22.30
CA GLN A 287 45.41 -23.44 -23.53
C GLN A 287 45.42 -24.87 -24.06
N VAL A 288 45.02 -25.04 -25.30
CA VAL A 288 45.28 -26.26 -26.07
C VAL A 288 46.38 -25.91 -27.06
N ALA A 289 47.46 -26.66 -26.97
CA ALA A 289 48.61 -26.64 -27.90
C ALA A 289 48.24 -27.27 -29.23
#